data_f73302a9ca4137edc67c58f0671d828d
#
_entry.id   f73302a9ca4137edc67c58f0671d828d
#
_cell.length_a   1.000
_cell.length_b   1.000
_cell.length_c   1.000
_cell.angle_alpha   90.00
_cell.angle_beta   90.00
_cell.angle_gamma   90.00
#
_symmetry.space_group_name_H-M   'P 1'
#
loop_
_entity.id
_entity.type
_entity.pdbx_description
1 polymer ?
#
loop_
_entity_poly.entity_id
_entity_poly.type
_entity_poly.pdbx_seq_one_letter_code
_entity_poly.pdbx_strand_id
1 'polypeptide(L)'
;MAKDVLRVLAWPGYADPDVVHAFEQRFQVSVEVTFVDSDEALWAKMHASTGPRFDVLAANTAEMQRYFAAGLLKPLDPALLPNTRRQLPRFRNLAAIPGLQQQGRLYAVPFTYSTMGIIYDRRQFPVPPDTMNVLWDPRYRHKVLDFNSGQHNFSFSALASGIEQPFTLSAAQQGRLVQRLIALRRNVLTFYSLPEEGTELFIRHKIALMFGNYGTQQLNSLRQAGADVGYAIPREGVLAWLDCWAMTAASSQPRLAQQWINYMLEPAVSALLPTRQGLANTLSASDELKPGAKVLWLQPVENAAQREALWQKIYSGDRPGSF
;
A
#
# COMPACT_ATOMS: atom_id res chain seq x y z
N MET A 1 -16.52 25.62 -27.87
CA MET A 1 -17.19 24.53 -27.11
C MET A 1 -16.49 24.41 -25.76
N ALA A 2 -17.23 24.19 -24.68
CA ALA A 2 -16.58 23.88 -23.39
C ALA A 2 -15.79 22.58 -23.55
N LYS A 3 -14.57 22.53 -22.99
CA LYS A 3 -13.78 21.31 -23.00
C LYS A 3 -14.42 20.27 -22.05
N ASP A 4 -14.33 19.01 -22.43
CA ASP A 4 -14.69 17.93 -21.52
C ASP A 4 -13.78 17.97 -20.28
N VAL A 5 -14.35 17.69 -19.11
CA VAL A 5 -13.64 17.73 -17.83
C VAL A 5 -13.55 16.31 -17.26
N LEU A 6 -12.33 15.84 -17.03
CA LEU A 6 -12.05 14.60 -16.28
C LEU A 6 -11.78 14.95 -14.83
N ARG A 7 -12.50 14.32 -13.89
CA ARG A 7 -12.29 14.48 -12.45
C ARG A 7 -11.60 13.27 -11.86
N VAL A 8 -10.40 13.50 -11.34
CA VAL A 8 -9.50 12.48 -10.81
C VAL A 8 -9.39 12.62 -9.30
N LEU A 9 -9.58 11.53 -8.58
CA LEU A 9 -9.38 11.45 -7.13
C LEU A 9 -8.17 10.55 -6.85
N ALA A 10 -7.11 11.11 -6.28
CA ALA A 10 -5.83 10.43 -6.17
C ALA A 10 -5.01 10.88 -4.95
N TRP A 11 -3.84 10.29 -4.83
CA TRP A 11 -2.85 10.60 -3.81
C TRP A 11 -1.83 11.62 -4.34
N PRO A 12 -1.22 12.44 -3.47
CA PRO A 12 -0.09 13.28 -3.88
C PRO A 12 0.99 12.47 -4.59
N GLY A 13 1.49 13.00 -5.71
CA GLY A 13 2.50 12.35 -6.53
C GLY A 13 1.98 11.39 -7.61
N TYR A 14 0.67 11.11 -7.65
CA TYR A 14 0.06 10.25 -8.69
C TYR A 14 -0.41 11.04 -9.92
N ALA A 15 -0.57 12.33 -9.81
CA ALA A 15 -1.03 13.20 -10.88
C ALA A 15 -0.35 14.56 -10.78
N ASP A 16 0.95 14.59 -11.03
CA ASP A 16 1.74 15.82 -11.00
C ASP A 16 1.27 16.81 -12.08
N PRO A 17 1.41 18.12 -11.86
CA PRO A 17 0.89 19.15 -12.79
C PRO A 17 1.36 19.01 -14.23
N ASP A 18 2.61 18.63 -14.46
CA ASP A 18 3.17 18.44 -15.81
C ASP A 18 2.61 17.20 -16.50
N VAL A 19 2.36 16.12 -15.76
CA VAL A 19 1.70 14.90 -16.25
C VAL A 19 0.25 15.19 -16.63
N VAL A 20 -0.46 15.93 -15.78
CA VAL A 20 -1.83 16.40 -16.05
C VAL A 20 -1.86 17.28 -17.31
N HIS A 21 -0.98 18.26 -17.40
CA HIS A 21 -0.92 19.18 -18.52
C HIS A 21 -0.64 18.47 -19.87
N ALA A 22 0.28 17.49 -19.86
CA ALA A 22 0.56 16.70 -21.07
C ALA A 22 -0.66 15.88 -21.52
N PHE A 23 -1.43 15.33 -20.57
CA PHE A 23 -2.68 14.66 -20.88
C PHE A 23 -3.73 15.61 -21.46
N GLU A 24 -3.93 16.78 -20.83
CA GLU A 24 -4.85 17.81 -21.28
C GLU A 24 -4.54 18.28 -22.72
N GLN A 25 -3.27 18.51 -23.02
CA GLN A 25 -2.85 18.89 -24.37
C GLN A 25 -3.12 17.79 -25.38
N ARG A 26 -2.80 16.55 -25.06
CA ARG A 26 -2.93 15.41 -25.96
C ARG A 26 -4.39 15.08 -26.29
N PHE A 27 -5.27 15.16 -25.31
CA PHE A 27 -6.68 14.78 -25.47
C PHE A 27 -7.62 15.97 -25.63
N GLN A 28 -7.09 17.21 -25.60
CA GLN A 28 -7.84 18.46 -25.75
C GLN A 28 -8.98 18.60 -24.73
N VAL A 29 -8.71 18.21 -23.47
CA VAL A 29 -9.63 18.20 -22.33
C VAL A 29 -9.09 19.03 -21.18
N SER A 30 -9.88 19.17 -20.10
CA SER A 30 -9.41 19.69 -18.82
C SER A 30 -9.42 18.57 -17.77
N VAL A 31 -8.48 18.58 -16.84
CA VAL A 31 -8.40 17.60 -15.75
C VAL A 31 -8.43 18.31 -14.40
N GLU A 32 -9.39 17.96 -13.57
CA GLU A 32 -9.50 18.43 -12.19
C GLU A 32 -9.03 17.33 -11.25
N VAL A 33 -7.93 17.54 -10.53
CA VAL A 33 -7.39 16.57 -9.58
C VAL A 33 -7.75 16.98 -8.16
N THR A 34 -8.31 16.05 -7.40
CA THR A 34 -8.50 16.17 -5.96
C THR A 34 -7.60 15.17 -5.26
N PHE A 35 -6.74 15.65 -4.37
CA PHE A 35 -5.89 14.80 -3.56
C PHE A 35 -6.53 14.45 -2.22
N VAL A 36 -6.21 13.25 -1.74
CA VAL A 36 -6.54 12.74 -0.41
C VAL A 36 -5.28 12.28 0.31
N ASP A 37 -5.35 12.19 1.62
CA ASP A 37 -4.25 11.79 2.51
C ASP A 37 -4.54 10.51 3.31
N SER A 38 -5.77 9.98 3.19
CA SER A 38 -6.19 8.78 3.91
C SER A 38 -7.29 8.02 3.15
N ASP A 39 -7.42 6.72 3.42
CA ASP A 39 -8.49 5.89 2.87
C ASP A 39 -9.88 6.36 3.36
N GLU A 40 -9.96 6.90 4.58
CA GLU A 40 -11.17 7.49 5.14
C GLU A 40 -11.59 8.75 4.38
N ALA A 41 -10.65 9.63 4.05
CA ALA A 41 -10.91 10.82 3.24
C ALA A 41 -11.35 10.45 1.81
N LEU A 42 -10.72 9.42 1.22
CA LEU A 42 -11.10 8.87 -0.07
C LEU A 42 -12.54 8.35 -0.04
N TRP A 43 -12.87 7.53 0.97
CA TRP A 43 -14.21 6.97 1.16
C TRP A 43 -15.24 8.07 1.36
N ALA A 44 -14.97 9.07 2.19
CA ALA A 44 -15.88 10.18 2.45
C ALA A 44 -16.19 10.97 1.16
N LYS A 45 -15.18 11.24 0.32
CA LYS A 45 -15.36 11.94 -0.96
C LYS A 45 -16.18 11.12 -1.96
N MET A 46 -16.00 9.80 -1.99
CA MET A 46 -16.77 8.90 -2.87
C MET A 46 -18.24 8.79 -2.47
N HIS A 47 -18.58 9.02 -1.20
CA HIS A 47 -19.96 8.97 -0.68
C HIS A 47 -20.61 10.34 -0.50
N ALA A 48 -19.89 11.43 -0.79
CA ALA A 48 -20.45 12.77 -0.64
C ALA A 48 -21.68 12.94 -1.53
N SER A 49 -22.81 13.32 -0.93
CA SER A 49 -24.05 13.63 -1.63
C SER A 49 -24.00 14.96 -2.37
N THR A 50 -23.06 15.83 -1.99
CA THR A 50 -22.80 17.15 -2.57
C THR A 50 -21.34 17.26 -2.98
N GLY A 51 -21.06 18.04 -4.02
CA GLY A 51 -19.70 18.23 -4.54
C GLY A 51 -19.43 17.54 -5.88
N PRO A 52 -18.19 17.59 -6.36
CA PRO A 52 -17.85 17.04 -7.66
C PRO A 52 -17.95 15.51 -7.67
N ARG A 53 -18.52 14.96 -8.73
CA ARG A 53 -18.49 13.52 -9.01
C ARG A 53 -17.18 13.20 -9.72
N PHE A 54 -16.46 12.21 -9.22
CA PHE A 54 -15.20 11.78 -9.82
C PHE A 54 -15.43 10.77 -10.93
N ASP A 55 -14.55 10.78 -11.94
CA ASP A 55 -14.56 9.82 -13.04
C ASP A 55 -13.59 8.67 -12.80
N VAL A 56 -12.46 8.98 -12.19
CA VAL A 56 -11.36 8.03 -11.92
C VAL A 56 -10.90 8.19 -10.49
N LEU A 57 -10.53 7.08 -9.87
CA LEU A 57 -9.86 7.09 -8.56
C LEU A 57 -8.69 6.12 -8.52
N ALA A 58 -7.73 6.38 -7.62
CA ALA A 58 -6.68 5.44 -7.25
C ALA A 58 -6.83 5.02 -5.79
N ALA A 59 -6.85 3.71 -5.54
CA ALA A 59 -6.96 3.13 -4.21
C ALA A 59 -6.32 1.75 -4.14
N ASN A 60 -6.04 1.27 -2.92
CA ASN A 60 -5.47 -0.05 -2.72
C ASN A 60 -6.49 -1.19 -2.91
N THR A 61 -6.01 -2.42 -2.96
CA THR A 61 -6.84 -3.61 -3.24
C THR A 61 -7.91 -3.87 -2.19
N ALA A 62 -7.69 -3.50 -0.92
CA ALA A 62 -8.72 -3.62 0.12
C ALA A 62 -9.85 -2.62 -0.13
N GLU A 63 -9.53 -1.38 -0.45
CA GLU A 63 -10.50 -0.35 -0.79
C GLU A 63 -11.24 -0.66 -2.10
N MET A 64 -10.56 -1.22 -3.12
CA MET A 64 -11.24 -1.65 -4.36
C MET A 64 -12.34 -2.67 -4.11
N GLN A 65 -12.10 -3.63 -3.22
CA GLN A 65 -13.14 -4.60 -2.81
C GLN A 65 -14.31 -3.92 -2.11
N ARG A 66 -14.01 -2.96 -1.24
CA ARG A 66 -15.02 -2.18 -0.51
C ARG A 66 -15.85 -1.33 -1.46
N TYR A 67 -15.22 -0.64 -2.41
CA TYR A 67 -15.92 0.19 -3.41
C TYR A 67 -16.76 -0.65 -4.38
N PHE A 68 -16.24 -1.81 -4.79
CA PHE A 68 -17.01 -2.75 -5.59
C PHE A 68 -18.27 -3.23 -4.85
N ALA A 69 -18.12 -3.66 -3.59
CA ALA A 69 -19.25 -4.12 -2.77
C ALA A 69 -20.32 -3.01 -2.56
N ALA A 70 -19.89 -1.75 -2.52
CA ALA A 70 -20.78 -0.59 -2.42
C ALA A 70 -21.38 -0.14 -3.77
N GLY A 71 -21.07 -0.81 -4.89
CA GLY A 71 -21.56 -0.43 -6.22
C GLY A 71 -20.98 0.87 -6.77
N LEU A 72 -19.82 1.30 -6.30
CA LEU A 72 -19.20 2.59 -6.63
C LEU A 72 -18.27 2.53 -7.85
N LEU A 73 -18.04 1.36 -8.43
CA LEU A 73 -17.14 1.15 -9.57
C LEU A 73 -17.92 0.71 -10.81
N LYS A 74 -17.42 1.12 -11.99
CA LYS A 74 -17.82 0.61 -13.30
C LYS A 74 -16.79 -0.35 -13.86
N PRO A 75 -17.21 -1.36 -14.65
CA PRO A 75 -16.26 -2.23 -15.34
C PRO A 75 -15.48 -1.45 -16.40
N LEU A 76 -14.24 -1.84 -16.56
CA LEU A 76 -13.32 -1.35 -17.59
C LEU A 76 -13.37 -2.25 -18.82
N ASP A 77 -13.14 -1.65 -20.00
CA ASP A 77 -12.95 -2.38 -21.26
C ASP A 77 -11.45 -2.62 -21.48
N PRO A 78 -10.96 -3.86 -21.42
CA PRO A 78 -9.54 -4.17 -21.65
C PRO A 78 -9.01 -3.72 -23.02
N ALA A 79 -9.88 -3.59 -24.03
CA ALA A 79 -9.49 -3.14 -25.37
C ALA A 79 -9.04 -1.66 -25.37
N LEU A 80 -9.53 -0.88 -24.42
CA LEU A 80 -9.15 0.54 -24.24
C LEU A 80 -7.89 0.71 -23.37
N LEU A 81 -7.31 -0.38 -22.87
CA LEU A 81 -6.18 -0.39 -21.93
C LEU A 81 -4.96 -1.17 -22.48
N PRO A 82 -4.47 -0.89 -23.71
CA PRO A 82 -3.40 -1.68 -24.32
C PRO A 82 -2.09 -1.67 -23.50
N ASN A 83 -1.82 -0.63 -22.72
CA ASN A 83 -0.60 -0.52 -21.92
C ASN A 83 -0.56 -1.52 -20.74
N THR A 84 -1.67 -2.14 -20.35
CA THR A 84 -1.68 -3.22 -19.36
C THR A 84 -0.82 -4.42 -19.79
N ARG A 85 -0.63 -4.62 -21.10
CA ARG A 85 0.24 -5.68 -21.65
C ARG A 85 1.72 -5.45 -21.36
N ARG A 86 2.11 -4.21 -21.01
CA ARG A 86 3.49 -3.82 -20.68
C ARG A 86 3.83 -4.07 -19.20
N GLN A 87 2.82 -4.32 -18.37
CA GLN A 87 3.02 -4.61 -16.95
C GLN A 87 3.80 -5.92 -16.76
N LEU A 88 4.51 -6.03 -15.66
CA LEU A 88 5.19 -7.26 -15.26
C LEU A 88 4.19 -8.42 -15.16
N PRO A 89 4.59 -9.66 -15.45
CA PRO A 89 3.70 -10.83 -15.47
C PRO A 89 2.83 -10.96 -14.23
N ARG A 90 3.36 -10.67 -13.05
CA ARG A 90 2.63 -10.69 -11.77
C ARG A 90 1.39 -9.79 -11.78
N PHE A 91 1.50 -8.61 -12.39
CA PHE A 91 0.41 -7.63 -12.44
C PHE A 91 -0.55 -7.85 -13.62
N ARG A 92 -0.21 -8.70 -14.55
CA ARG A 92 -1.11 -9.12 -15.65
C ARG A 92 -2.02 -10.29 -15.26
N ASN A 93 -1.66 -11.07 -14.24
CA ASN A 93 -2.51 -12.11 -13.69
C ASN A 93 -3.53 -11.52 -12.71
N LEU A 94 -4.52 -10.82 -13.26
CA LEU A 94 -5.51 -10.07 -12.48
C LEU A 94 -6.38 -10.97 -11.59
N ALA A 95 -6.59 -12.22 -11.98
CA ALA A 95 -7.36 -13.19 -11.19
C ALA A 95 -6.68 -13.54 -9.84
N ALA A 96 -5.35 -13.42 -9.78
CA ALA A 96 -4.57 -13.67 -8.56
C ALA A 96 -4.50 -12.45 -7.62
N ILE A 97 -5.03 -11.29 -8.03
CA ILE A 97 -5.00 -10.05 -7.25
C ILE A 97 -6.42 -9.74 -6.76
N PRO A 98 -6.65 -9.73 -5.43
CA PRO A 98 -7.97 -9.44 -4.88
C PRO A 98 -8.52 -8.07 -5.33
N GLY A 99 -9.81 -8.01 -5.66
CA GLY A 99 -10.52 -6.75 -5.93
C GLY A 99 -10.40 -6.19 -7.35
N LEU A 100 -9.62 -6.80 -8.23
CA LEU A 100 -9.44 -6.28 -9.60
C LEU A 100 -10.43 -6.82 -10.61
N GLN A 101 -10.85 -8.08 -10.45
CA GLN A 101 -11.85 -8.73 -11.29
C GLN A 101 -13.02 -9.26 -10.46
N GLN A 102 -14.22 -9.08 -10.97
CA GLN A 102 -15.44 -9.62 -10.38
C GLN A 102 -16.35 -10.13 -11.50
N GLN A 103 -16.85 -11.36 -11.35
CA GLN A 103 -17.73 -11.99 -12.34
C GLN A 103 -17.17 -11.94 -13.78
N GLY A 104 -15.87 -12.14 -13.95
CA GLY A 104 -15.18 -12.09 -15.23
C GLY A 104 -14.97 -10.71 -15.84
N ARG A 105 -15.34 -9.64 -15.14
CA ARG A 105 -15.16 -8.25 -15.57
C ARG A 105 -14.01 -7.58 -14.83
N LEU A 106 -13.26 -6.74 -15.54
CA LEU A 106 -12.18 -5.91 -14.98
C LEU A 106 -12.76 -4.64 -14.35
N TYR A 107 -12.35 -4.29 -13.13
CA TYR A 107 -12.77 -3.07 -12.42
C TYR A 107 -11.63 -2.14 -12.04
N ALA A 108 -10.42 -2.67 -11.90
CA ALA A 108 -9.27 -1.87 -11.52
C ALA A 108 -7.99 -2.40 -12.18
N VAL A 109 -7.02 -1.50 -12.36
CA VAL A 109 -5.74 -1.78 -13.02
C VAL A 109 -4.60 -1.44 -12.08
N PRO A 110 -3.66 -2.37 -11.81
CA PRO A 110 -2.49 -2.13 -10.98
C PRO A 110 -1.67 -0.93 -11.46
N PHE A 111 -1.20 -0.10 -10.53
CA PHE A 111 -0.44 1.11 -10.84
C PHE A 111 0.88 1.22 -10.08
N THR A 112 0.83 1.23 -8.76
CA THR A 112 2.00 1.33 -7.89
C THR A 112 1.83 0.47 -6.65
N TYR A 113 2.93 0.02 -6.08
CA TYR A 113 2.90 -0.87 -4.93
C TYR A 113 4.06 -0.63 -3.99
N SER A 114 3.92 -1.13 -2.77
CA SER A 114 5.00 -1.32 -1.83
C SER A 114 4.81 -2.60 -1.04
N THR A 115 5.89 -3.33 -0.82
CA THR A 115 5.92 -4.45 0.13
C THR A 115 6.29 -3.95 1.52
N MET A 116 5.81 -4.65 2.56
CA MET A 116 6.06 -4.33 3.95
C MET A 116 7.07 -5.32 4.53
N GLY A 117 8.29 -5.29 3.98
CA GLY A 117 9.38 -6.16 4.41
C GLY A 117 10.16 -5.61 5.60
N ILE A 118 11.34 -6.16 5.80
CA ILE A 118 12.24 -5.75 6.88
C ILE A 118 13.38 -4.93 6.29
N ILE A 119 13.55 -3.71 6.77
CA ILE A 119 14.75 -2.91 6.56
C ILE A 119 15.71 -3.22 7.70
N TYR A 120 16.96 -3.51 7.38
CA TYR A 120 17.98 -3.88 8.37
C TYR A 120 19.30 -3.15 8.14
N ASP A 121 19.98 -2.79 9.22
CA ASP A 121 21.34 -2.23 9.20
C ASP A 121 22.35 -3.36 8.87
N ARG A 122 23.02 -3.28 7.72
CA ARG A 122 23.98 -4.31 7.27
C ARG A 122 25.17 -4.48 8.19
N ARG A 123 25.51 -3.46 8.97
CA ARG A 123 26.60 -3.54 9.96
C ARG A 123 26.22 -4.40 11.16
N GLN A 124 24.94 -4.49 11.49
CA GLN A 124 24.39 -5.31 12.57
C GLN A 124 23.90 -6.68 12.07
N PHE A 125 23.55 -6.76 10.78
CA PHE A 125 23.09 -7.97 10.10
C PHE A 125 23.93 -8.24 8.85
N PRO A 126 25.04 -8.96 8.95
CA PRO A 126 25.85 -9.33 7.78
C PRO A 126 25.12 -10.29 6.84
N VAL A 127 24.10 -11.02 7.34
CA VAL A 127 23.21 -11.88 6.56
C VAL A 127 21.78 -11.30 6.67
N PRO A 128 21.05 -11.13 5.55
CA PRO A 128 19.67 -10.66 5.59
C PRO A 128 18.79 -11.51 6.52
N PRO A 129 17.93 -10.91 7.35
CA PRO A 129 16.97 -11.67 8.14
C PRO A 129 15.99 -12.42 7.22
N ASP A 130 15.74 -13.69 7.49
CA ASP A 130 14.88 -14.55 6.67
C ASP A 130 13.50 -14.80 7.26
N THR A 131 13.21 -14.26 8.44
CA THR A 131 11.95 -14.41 9.15
C THR A 131 11.46 -13.10 9.75
N MET A 132 10.14 -12.85 9.69
CA MET A 132 9.51 -11.71 10.37
C MET A 132 9.68 -11.79 11.90
N ASN A 133 9.88 -12.98 12.43
CA ASN A 133 10.06 -13.21 13.87
C ASN A 133 11.31 -12.51 14.46
N VAL A 134 12.23 -12.08 13.62
CA VAL A 134 13.41 -11.30 14.07
C VAL A 134 13.01 -10.00 14.78
N LEU A 135 11.84 -9.43 14.49
CA LEU A 135 11.34 -8.23 15.17
C LEU A 135 11.04 -8.47 16.66
N TRP A 136 10.81 -9.72 17.06
CA TRP A 136 10.61 -10.15 18.46
C TRP A 136 11.90 -10.61 19.14
N ASP A 137 13.03 -10.66 18.45
CA ASP A 137 14.27 -11.17 19.00
C ASP A 137 14.82 -10.24 20.12
N PRO A 138 14.94 -10.72 21.37
CA PRO A 138 15.36 -9.89 22.50
C PRO A 138 16.81 -9.38 22.37
N ARG A 139 17.62 -9.96 21.50
CA ARG A 139 18.99 -9.45 21.20
C ARG A 139 18.97 -8.06 20.60
N TYR A 140 17.88 -7.70 19.94
CA TYR A 140 17.68 -6.38 19.31
C TYR A 140 16.69 -5.49 20.08
N ARG A 141 16.47 -5.79 21.36
CA ARG A 141 15.56 -5.00 22.20
C ARG A 141 15.95 -3.52 22.19
N HIS A 142 14.95 -2.66 21.94
CA HIS A 142 15.07 -1.22 21.75
C HIS A 142 15.97 -0.82 20.56
N LYS A 143 16.19 -1.74 19.61
CA LYS A 143 16.85 -1.53 18.32
C LYS A 143 15.93 -1.89 17.14
N VAL A 144 14.63 -1.96 17.38
CA VAL A 144 13.59 -2.27 16.42
C VAL A 144 12.65 -1.09 16.32
N LEU A 145 12.25 -0.71 15.11
CA LEU A 145 11.13 0.20 14.83
C LEU A 145 10.00 -0.58 14.18
N ASP A 146 8.78 -0.25 14.57
CA ASP A 146 7.59 -0.79 13.94
C ASP A 146 6.61 0.33 13.55
N PHE A 147 5.65 0.02 12.67
CA PHE A 147 4.70 0.98 12.16
C PHE A 147 3.44 1.02 13.02
N ASN A 148 2.91 2.22 13.26
CA ASN A 148 1.73 2.43 14.08
C ASN A 148 0.44 2.15 13.28
N SER A 149 0.02 0.89 13.21
CA SER A 149 -1.24 0.47 12.57
C SER A 149 -1.75 -0.82 13.18
N GLY A 150 -2.94 -0.80 13.73
CA GLY A 150 -3.60 -2.00 14.25
C GLY A 150 -3.83 -3.05 13.17
N GLN A 151 -4.33 -2.65 12.02
CA GLN A 151 -4.61 -3.58 10.92
C GLN A 151 -3.35 -4.31 10.45
N HIS A 152 -2.26 -3.56 10.21
CA HIS A 152 -1.00 -4.14 9.73
C HIS A 152 -0.34 -5.00 10.81
N ASN A 153 -0.31 -4.53 12.06
CA ASN A 153 0.32 -5.25 13.17
C ASN A 153 -0.33 -6.60 13.44
N PHE A 154 -1.66 -6.67 13.46
CA PHE A 154 -2.35 -7.95 13.58
C PHE A 154 -2.08 -8.86 12.38
N SER A 155 -2.13 -8.34 11.16
CA SER A 155 -1.94 -9.14 9.94
C SER A 155 -0.51 -9.68 9.80
N PHE A 156 0.53 -8.85 9.99
CA PHE A 156 1.90 -9.37 9.86
C PHE A 156 2.28 -10.28 11.04
N SER A 157 1.76 -10.00 12.23
CA SER A 157 1.95 -10.88 13.39
C SER A 157 1.30 -12.25 13.19
N ALA A 158 0.12 -12.28 12.57
CA ALA A 158 -0.55 -13.51 12.16
C ALA A 158 0.30 -14.30 11.15
N LEU A 159 0.79 -13.62 10.12
CA LEU A 159 1.65 -14.22 9.11
C LEU A 159 2.94 -14.79 9.73
N ALA A 160 3.60 -14.03 10.60
CA ALA A 160 4.77 -14.47 11.36
C ALA A 160 4.49 -15.66 12.31
N SER A 161 3.23 -15.89 12.66
CA SER A 161 2.77 -17.01 13.48
C SER A 161 2.31 -18.22 12.65
N GLY A 162 2.45 -18.17 11.32
CA GLY A 162 2.03 -19.24 10.42
C GLY A 162 0.53 -19.28 10.13
N ILE A 163 -0.21 -18.19 10.41
CA ILE A 163 -1.63 -18.08 10.06
C ILE A 163 -1.74 -17.69 8.59
N GLU A 164 -2.31 -18.59 7.77
CA GLU A 164 -2.38 -18.42 6.32
C GLU A 164 -3.35 -17.32 5.86
N GLN A 165 -4.38 -17.03 6.68
CA GLN A 165 -5.41 -16.03 6.40
C GLN A 165 -5.29 -14.83 7.35
N PRO A 166 -4.28 -13.95 7.18
CA PRO A 166 -3.97 -12.90 8.14
C PRO A 166 -5.01 -11.76 8.18
N PHE A 167 -5.90 -11.71 7.19
CA PHE A 167 -6.96 -10.71 7.09
C PHE A 167 -8.28 -11.16 7.71
N THR A 168 -8.42 -12.46 8.02
CA THR A 168 -9.64 -13.04 8.60
C THR A 168 -9.28 -13.84 9.84
N LEU A 169 -9.23 -13.17 10.98
CA LEU A 169 -8.83 -13.76 12.26
C LEU A 169 -10.04 -14.12 13.11
N SER A 170 -10.05 -15.32 13.66
CA SER A 170 -11.01 -15.69 14.71
C SER A 170 -10.70 -14.97 16.02
N ALA A 171 -11.68 -14.88 16.93
CA ALA A 171 -11.48 -14.28 18.25
C ALA A 171 -10.35 -14.94 19.04
N ALA A 172 -10.22 -16.27 18.95
CA ALA A 172 -9.13 -17.02 19.62
C ALA A 172 -7.75 -16.68 19.02
N GLN A 173 -7.67 -16.48 17.69
CA GLN A 173 -6.44 -16.03 17.03
C GLN A 173 -6.09 -14.59 17.45
N GLN A 174 -7.06 -13.69 17.46
CA GLN A 174 -6.85 -12.31 17.93
C GLN A 174 -6.33 -12.29 19.37
N GLY A 175 -6.91 -13.06 20.29
CA GLY A 175 -6.44 -13.13 21.68
C GLY A 175 -4.97 -13.58 21.80
N ARG A 176 -4.55 -14.59 21.03
CA ARG A 176 -3.13 -15.00 20.98
C ARG A 176 -2.23 -13.91 20.40
N LEU A 177 -2.68 -13.22 19.37
CA LEU A 177 -1.90 -12.16 18.73
C LEU A 177 -1.78 -10.92 19.63
N VAL A 178 -2.75 -10.60 20.46
CA VAL A 178 -2.62 -9.54 21.49
C VAL A 178 -1.40 -9.79 22.37
N GLN A 179 -1.23 -11.01 22.89
CA GLN A 179 -0.07 -11.36 23.73
C GLN A 179 1.25 -11.20 22.96
N ARG A 180 1.24 -11.63 21.71
CA ARG A 180 2.40 -11.52 20.83
C ARG A 180 2.75 -10.05 20.50
N LEU A 181 1.75 -9.22 20.26
CA LEU A 181 1.93 -7.77 19.99
C LEU A 181 2.37 -7.00 21.24
N ILE A 182 1.93 -7.39 22.43
CA ILE A 182 2.46 -6.88 23.70
C ILE A 182 3.97 -7.20 23.82
N ALA A 183 4.37 -8.41 23.45
CA ALA A 183 5.78 -8.79 23.44
C ALA A 183 6.58 -7.95 22.41
N LEU A 184 6.03 -7.71 21.21
CA LEU A 184 6.63 -6.83 20.21
C LEU A 184 6.80 -5.41 20.73
N ARG A 185 5.76 -4.81 21.32
CA ARG A 185 5.82 -3.47 21.94
C ARG A 185 6.97 -3.36 22.95
N ARG A 186 7.21 -4.40 23.73
CA ARG A 186 8.30 -4.42 24.72
C ARG A 186 9.68 -4.56 24.08
N ASN A 187 9.75 -5.05 22.86
CA ASN A 187 10.99 -5.25 22.11
C ASN A 187 11.35 -4.04 21.24
N VAL A 188 10.37 -3.33 20.67
CA VAL A 188 10.63 -2.15 19.86
C VAL A 188 11.12 -0.97 20.72
N LEU A 189 11.86 -0.05 20.08
CA LEU A 189 12.14 1.25 20.67
C LEU A 189 10.87 2.09 20.72
N THR A 190 10.21 2.19 19.56
CA THR A 190 8.96 2.94 19.38
C THR A 190 8.30 2.57 18.06
N PHE A 191 7.15 3.19 17.80
CA PHE A 191 6.39 3.09 16.56
C PHE A 191 6.47 4.41 15.80
N TYR A 192 6.53 4.34 14.48
CA TYR A 192 6.52 5.51 13.60
C TYR A 192 5.25 5.51 12.75
N SER A 193 4.87 6.68 12.25
CA SER A 193 3.70 6.86 11.37
C SER A 193 4.07 7.41 9.99
N LEU A 194 5.10 8.24 9.91
CA LEU A 194 5.55 8.87 8.67
C LEU A 194 6.93 8.35 8.25
N PRO A 195 7.21 8.29 6.94
CA PRO A 195 8.52 7.82 6.43
C PRO A 195 9.70 8.62 6.98
N GLU A 196 9.56 9.94 7.07
CA GLU A 196 10.57 10.86 7.56
C GLU A 196 10.87 10.65 9.04
N GLU A 197 9.82 10.47 9.85
CA GLU A 197 9.94 10.14 11.27
C GLU A 197 10.70 8.83 11.46
N GLY A 198 10.32 7.79 10.70
CA GLY A 198 11.00 6.49 10.74
C GLY A 198 12.48 6.60 10.37
N THR A 199 12.81 7.40 9.36
CA THR A 199 14.19 7.64 8.93
C THR A 199 14.99 8.35 10.02
N GLU A 200 14.45 9.40 10.61
CA GLU A 200 15.10 10.14 11.70
C GLU A 200 15.38 9.25 12.93
N LEU A 201 14.36 8.50 13.37
CA LEU A 201 14.49 7.57 14.50
C LEU A 201 15.54 6.48 14.23
N PHE A 202 15.55 5.93 13.01
CA PHE A 202 16.49 4.89 12.61
C PHE A 202 17.94 5.35 12.74
N ILE A 203 18.24 6.54 12.21
CA ILE A 203 19.59 7.12 12.25
C ILE A 203 19.97 7.50 13.69
N ARG A 204 19.11 8.27 14.38
CA ARG A 204 19.38 8.82 15.72
C ARG A 204 19.64 7.74 16.75
N HIS A 205 18.88 6.65 16.71
CA HIS A 205 18.96 5.59 17.71
C HIS A 205 19.76 4.37 17.27
N LYS A 206 20.42 4.44 16.10
CA LYS A 206 21.22 3.33 15.54
C LYS A 206 20.40 2.03 15.52
N ILE A 207 19.23 2.10 14.93
CA ILE A 207 18.29 1.00 14.84
C ILE A 207 18.89 -0.15 14.02
N ALA A 208 18.61 -1.37 14.43
CA ALA A 208 19.05 -2.58 13.73
C ALA A 208 18.02 -3.06 12.71
N LEU A 209 16.73 -2.97 13.05
CA LEU A 209 15.61 -3.53 12.29
C LEU A 209 14.43 -2.56 12.25
N MET A 210 13.76 -2.48 11.11
CA MET A 210 12.56 -1.71 10.94
C MET A 210 11.55 -2.49 10.10
N PHE A 211 10.31 -2.57 10.56
CA PHE A 211 9.21 -2.98 9.70
C PHE A 211 8.98 -1.89 8.65
N GLY A 212 9.21 -2.21 7.38
CA GLY A 212 9.27 -1.26 6.28
C GLY A 212 7.89 -1.02 5.65
N ASN A 213 7.00 -0.31 6.33
CA ASN A 213 5.64 -0.05 5.84
C ASN A 213 5.60 0.66 4.47
N TYR A 214 6.61 1.47 4.17
CA TYR A 214 6.71 2.24 2.93
C TYR A 214 7.75 1.68 1.94
N GLY A 215 8.23 0.46 2.17
CA GLY A 215 9.06 -0.30 1.25
C GLY A 215 10.27 0.46 0.69
N THR A 216 10.37 0.50 -0.64
CA THR A 216 11.50 1.14 -1.36
C THR A 216 11.61 2.64 -1.06
N GLN A 217 10.51 3.35 -0.89
CA GLN A 217 10.54 4.78 -0.54
C GLN A 217 11.33 5.01 0.75
N GLN A 218 11.05 4.21 1.77
CA GLN A 218 11.70 4.28 3.07
C GLN A 218 13.15 3.82 3.01
N LEU A 219 13.44 2.76 2.26
CA LEU A 219 14.79 2.27 2.01
C LEU A 219 15.65 3.36 1.34
N ASN A 220 15.13 4.03 0.34
CA ASN A 220 15.83 5.10 -0.37
C ASN A 220 16.07 6.32 0.53
N SER A 221 15.10 6.72 1.35
CA SER A 221 15.26 7.81 2.33
C SER A 221 16.38 7.52 3.32
N LEU A 222 16.48 6.28 3.83
CA LEU A 222 17.55 5.86 4.72
C LEU A 222 18.92 5.87 4.04
N ARG A 223 19.01 5.40 2.79
CA ARG A 223 20.25 5.42 2.00
C ARG A 223 20.71 6.86 1.72
N GLN A 224 19.80 7.75 1.37
CA GLN A 224 20.10 9.19 1.18
C GLN A 224 20.58 9.84 2.48
N ALA A 225 20.08 9.40 3.63
CA ALA A 225 20.56 9.83 4.94
C ALA A 225 21.87 9.17 5.37
N GLY A 226 22.52 8.38 4.51
CA GLY A 226 23.81 7.75 4.73
C GLY A 226 23.77 6.42 5.50
N ALA A 227 22.61 5.80 5.68
CA ALA A 227 22.51 4.51 6.31
C ALA A 227 22.91 3.37 5.35
N ASP A 228 23.70 2.41 5.84
CA ASP A 228 24.00 1.17 5.13
C ASP A 228 22.93 0.12 5.43
N VAL A 229 21.85 0.17 4.67
CA VAL A 229 20.67 -0.67 4.89
C VAL A 229 20.40 -1.64 3.75
N GLY A 230 19.90 -2.82 4.11
CA GLY A 230 19.33 -3.80 3.20
C GLY A 230 17.83 -3.95 3.38
N TYR A 231 17.21 -4.63 2.44
CA TYR A 231 15.79 -4.97 2.44
C TYR A 231 15.61 -6.48 2.35
N ALA A 232 14.82 -7.04 3.23
CA ALA A 232 14.55 -8.48 3.27
C ALA A 232 13.05 -8.76 3.17
N ILE A 233 12.71 -9.76 2.35
CA ILE A 233 11.39 -10.37 2.30
C ILE A 233 11.46 -11.67 3.09
N PRO A 234 10.78 -11.78 4.24
CA PRO A 234 10.80 -12.99 5.05
C PRO A 234 10.19 -14.20 4.33
N ARG A 235 10.58 -15.40 4.75
CA ARG A 235 10.07 -16.65 4.18
C ARG A 235 8.57 -16.87 4.41
N GLU A 236 8.02 -16.30 5.47
CA GLU A 236 6.58 -16.31 5.74
C GLU A 236 5.80 -15.52 4.68
N GLY A 237 6.47 -14.64 3.98
CA GLY A 237 5.92 -13.67 3.05
C GLY A 237 5.80 -12.27 3.64
N VAL A 238 5.31 -11.34 2.83
CA VAL A 238 5.09 -9.95 3.22
C VAL A 238 3.68 -9.51 2.87
N LEU A 239 3.15 -8.62 3.70
CA LEU A 239 2.01 -7.81 3.31
C LEU A 239 2.47 -6.79 2.26
N ALA A 240 1.56 -6.39 1.38
CA ALA A 240 1.84 -5.36 0.41
C ALA A 240 0.56 -4.59 0.06
N TRP A 241 0.68 -3.29 -0.09
CA TRP A 241 -0.38 -2.52 -0.71
C TRP A 241 -0.11 -2.40 -2.22
N LEU A 242 -1.18 -2.39 -2.99
CA LEU A 242 -1.16 -2.20 -4.43
C LEU A 242 -2.27 -1.21 -4.76
N ASP A 243 -1.87 0.00 -5.12
CA ASP A 243 -2.80 1.01 -5.59
C ASP A 243 -3.12 0.78 -7.06
N CYS A 244 -4.40 0.85 -7.34
CA CYS A 244 -4.97 0.58 -8.64
C CYS A 244 -5.80 1.78 -9.11
N TRP A 245 -5.82 2.02 -10.41
CA TRP A 245 -6.76 2.95 -11.02
C TRP A 245 -8.09 2.25 -11.32
N ALA A 246 -9.18 2.90 -11.01
CA ALA A 246 -10.54 2.42 -11.30
C ALA A 246 -11.43 3.54 -11.81
N MET A 247 -12.46 3.18 -12.60
CA MET A 247 -13.49 4.09 -13.06
C MET A 247 -14.66 4.05 -12.09
N THR A 248 -15.15 5.21 -11.69
CA THR A 248 -16.27 5.30 -10.75
C THR A 248 -17.61 5.02 -11.42
N ALA A 249 -18.58 4.54 -10.65
CA ALA A 249 -19.95 4.34 -11.12
C ALA A 249 -20.63 5.67 -11.55
N ALA A 250 -20.21 6.78 -10.94
CA ALA A 250 -20.73 8.12 -11.23
C ALA A 250 -20.08 8.80 -12.44
N SER A 251 -19.07 8.17 -13.06
CA SER A 251 -18.38 8.78 -14.20
C SER A 251 -19.33 9.14 -15.34
N SER A 252 -19.23 10.39 -15.77
CA SER A 252 -19.87 10.90 -16.98
C SER A 252 -18.98 10.84 -18.21
N GLN A 253 -17.67 10.52 -18.02
CA GLN A 253 -16.63 10.49 -19.04
C GLN A 253 -15.96 9.11 -19.16
N PRO A 254 -16.68 8.01 -19.40
CA PRO A 254 -16.13 6.65 -19.26
C PRO A 254 -14.99 6.34 -20.24
N ARG A 255 -15.01 6.94 -21.43
CA ARG A 255 -13.92 6.78 -22.40
C ARG A 255 -12.68 7.54 -21.95
N LEU A 256 -12.84 8.76 -21.50
CA LEU A 256 -11.76 9.62 -21.06
C LEU A 256 -11.12 9.08 -19.77
N ALA A 257 -11.93 8.52 -18.87
CA ALA A 257 -11.46 7.82 -17.67
C ALA A 257 -10.51 6.67 -18.01
N GLN A 258 -10.86 5.85 -19.00
CA GLN A 258 -10.01 4.74 -19.44
C GLN A 258 -8.78 5.20 -20.21
N GLN A 259 -8.87 6.29 -20.95
CA GLN A 259 -7.70 6.94 -21.58
C GLN A 259 -6.70 7.44 -20.52
N TRP A 260 -7.18 8.01 -19.41
CA TRP A 260 -6.34 8.38 -18.27
C TRP A 260 -5.64 7.16 -17.67
N ILE A 261 -6.37 6.10 -17.37
CA ILE A 261 -5.81 4.87 -16.80
C ILE A 261 -4.72 4.29 -17.73
N ASN A 262 -4.99 4.23 -19.02
CA ASN A 262 -4.02 3.74 -20.01
C ASN A 262 -2.79 4.65 -20.13
N TYR A 263 -2.99 5.97 -20.08
CA TYR A 263 -1.93 6.99 -20.12
C TYR A 263 -0.99 6.85 -18.91
N MET A 264 -1.53 6.65 -17.72
CA MET A 264 -0.73 6.45 -16.50
C MET A 264 0.17 5.22 -16.55
N LEU A 265 -0.13 4.25 -17.42
CA LEU A 265 0.69 3.06 -17.70
C LEU A 265 1.65 3.23 -18.90
N GLU A 266 1.75 4.40 -19.49
CA GLU A 266 2.81 4.65 -20.49
C GLU A 266 4.17 4.60 -19.81
N PRO A 267 5.21 3.97 -20.43
CA PRO A 267 6.51 3.80 -19.77
C PRO A 267 7.11 5.12 -19.28
N ALA A 268 7.02 6.20 -20.08
CA ALA A 268 7.55 7.50 -19.71
C ALA A 268 6.81 8.13 -18.53
N VAL A 269 5.49 7.95 -18.42
CA VAL A 269 4.67 8.47 -17.33
C VAL A 269 4.89 7.63 -16.08
N SER A 270 4.80 6.31 -16.20
CA SER A 270 4.96 5.39 -15.09
C SER A 270 6.35 5.43 -14.45
N ALA A 271 7.40 5.74 -15.22
CA ALA A 271 8.76 5.89 -14.73
C ALA A 271 8.95 7.10 -13.78
N LEU A 272 8.02 8.04 -13.77
CA LEU A 272 8.08 9.19 -12.86
C LEU A 272 7.82 8.81 -11.40
N LEU A 273 7.07 7.72 -11.15
CA LEU A 273 6.83 7.23 -9.79
C LEU A 273 8.13 6.87 -9.05
N PRO A 274 8.98 5.96 -9.58
CA PRO A 274 10.24 5.64 -8.91
C PRO A 274 11.18 6.84 -8.79
N THR A 275 11.23 7.68 -9.81
CA THR A 275 12.20 8.80 -9.87
C THR A 275 11.80 9.97 -8.97
N ARG A 276 10.52 10.27 -8.85
CA ARG A 276 10.01 11.41 -8.07
C ARG A 276 9.55 11.04 -6.67
N GLN A 277 8.89 9.87 -6.54
CA GLN A 277 8.24 9.46 -5.30
C GLN A 277 8.98 8.31 -4.59
N GLY A 278 9.95 7.68 -5.24
CA GLY A 278 10.61 6.48 -4.70
C GLY A 278 9.69 5.26 -4.62
N LEU A 279 8.53 5.30 -5.26
CA LEU A 279 7.55 4.22 -5.28
C LEU A 279 7.80 3.27 -6.46
N ALA A 280 7.58 1.98 -6.26
CA ALA A 280 7.68 1.01 -7.33
C ALA A 280 6.48 1.13 -8.28
N ASN A 281 6.72 1.02 -9.58
CA ASN A 281 5.66 0.92 -10.59
C ASN A 281 5.46 -0.54 -11.03
N THR A 282 4.39 -0.80 -11.76
CA THR A 282 4.04 -2.15 -12.21
C THR A 282 4.69 -2.56 -13.55
N LEU A 283 5.49 -1.68 -14.16
CA LEU A 283 6.12 -1.89 -15.47
C LEU A 283 7.57 -2.34 -15.37
N SER A 284 8.27 -1.97 -14.30
CA SER A 284 9.69 -2.25 -14.12
C SER A 284 9.97 -3.04 -12.85
N ALA A 285 11.04 -3.85 -12.88
CA ALA A 285 11.48 -4.59 -11.70
C ALA A 285 11.93 -3.64 -10.58
N SER A 286 11.73 -4.05 -9.33
CA SER A 286 12.20 -3.34 -8.15
C SER A 286 12.88 -4.30 -7.16
N ASP A 287 13.72 -3.74 -6.28
CA ASP A 287 14.42 -4.53 -5.26
C ASP A 287 13.50 -5.16 -4.21
N GLU A 288 12.32 -4.58 -4.03
CA GLU A 288 11.35 -5.01 -3.02
C GLU A 288 10.40 -6.12 -3.48
N LEU A 289 10.46 -6.53 -4.77
CA LEU A 289 9.58 -7.57 -5.31
C LEU A 289 10.36 -8.50 -6.24
N LYS A 290 11.09 -9.43 -5.64
CA LYS A 290 11.85 -10.44 -6.38
C LYS A 290 10.94 -11.54 -6.94
N PRO A 291 11.32 -12.19 -8.05
CA PRO A 291 10.64 -13.39 -8.54
C PRO A 291 10.52 -14.43 -7.41
N GLY A 292 9.33 -15.05 -7.28
CA GLY A 292 9.09 -16.07 -6.25
C GLY A 292 8.78 -15.54 -4.85
N ALA A 293 8.88 -14.24 -4.60
CA ALA A 293 8.49 -13.65 -3.31
C ALA A 293 7.00 -13.90 -3.01
N LYS A 294 6.73 -14.41 -1.81
CA LYS A 294 5.35 -14.57 -1.31
C LYS A 294 4.83 -13.22 -0.87
N VAL A 295 3.86 -12.69 -1.62
CA VAL A 295 3.24 -11.38 -1.38
C VAL A 295 1.76 -11.58 -1.12
N LEU A 296 1.29 -10.97 -0.05
CA LEU A 296 -0.13 -10.92 0.30
C LEU A 296 -0.63 -9.49 0.13
N TRP A 297 -1.33 -9.25 -0.96
CA TRP A 297 -1.97 -7.95 -1.20
C TRP A 297 -3.03 -7.68 -0.14
N LEU A 298 -3.08 -6.43 0.37
CA LEU A 298 -4.04 -6.03 1.38
C LEU A 298 -5.47 -6.37 0.96
N GLN A 299 -6.23 -6.87 1.91
CA GLN A 299 -7.66 -7.17 1.81
C GLN A 299 -8.39 -6.55 3.00
N PRO A 300 -9.71 -6.35 2.91
CA PRO A 300 -10.51 -5.96 4.06
C PRO A 300 -10.30 -6.96 5.20
N VAL A 301 -10.12 -6.45 6.41
CA VAL A 301 -9.99 -7.28 7.61
C VAL A 301 -11.37 -7.58 8.21
N GLU A 302 -11.48 -8.63 9.00
CA GLU A 302 -12.73 -9.10 9.60
C GLU A 302 -13.45 -8.03 10.43
N ASN A 303 -12.71 -7.20 11.15
CA ASN A 303 -13.22 -6.08 11.93
C ASN A 303 -12.11 -5.04 12.18
N ALA A 304 -12.00 -4.07 11.29
CA ALA A 304 -10.98 -3.02 11.36
C ALA A 304 -11.08 -2.19 12.65
N ALA A 305 -12.29 -1.84 13.07
CA ALA A 305 -12.52 -1.04 14.28
C ALA A 305 -12.09 -1.81 15.54
N GLN A 306 -12.35 -3.10 15.61
CA GLN A 306 -11.92 -3.93 16.74
C GLN A 306 -10.41 -4.08 16.77
N ARG A 307 -9.75 -4.34 15.62
CA ARG A 307 -8.27 -4.41 15.55
C ARG A 307 -7.64 -3.12 16.04
N GLU A 308 -8.18 -1.97 15.61
CA GLU A 308 -7.67 -0.67 16.02
C GLU A 308 -7.90 -0.42 17.51
N ALA A 309 -9.08 -0.75 18.05
CA ALA A 309 -9.35 -0.62 19.49
C ALA A 309 -8.42 -1.48 20.36
N LEU A 310 -8.14 -2.72 19.93
CA LEU A 310 -7.17 -3.61 20.60
C LEU A 310 -5.75 -3.04 20.49
N TRP A 311 -5.39 -2.51 19.31
CA TRP A 311 -4.09 -1.93 19.08
C TRP A 311 -3.84 -0.70 19.96
N GLN A 312 -4.81 0.18 20.11
CA GLN A 312 -4.69 1.36 20.98
C GLN A 312 -4.41 0.97 22.43
N LYS A 313 -5.04 -0.10 22.95
CA LYS A 313 -4.72 -0.65 24.27
C LYS A 313 -3.30 -1.19 24.36
N ILE A 314 -2.85 -1.93 23.31
CA ILE A 314 -1.49 -2.46 23.24
C ILE A 314 -0.49 -1.30 23.20
N TYR A 315 -0.73 -0.35 22.33
CA TYR A 315 0.13 0.82 22.12
C TYR A 315 0.26 1.69 23.37
N SER A 316 -0.85 1.96 24.06
CA SER A 316 -0.87 2.74 25.31
C SER A 316 -0.26 2.04 26.51
N GLY A 317 0.06 0.76 26.37
CA GLY A 317 0.78 0.01 27.40
C GLY A 317 -0.08 -0.82 28.33
N ASP A 318 -1.35 -1.09 28.00
CA ASP A 318 -2.23 -1.93 28.79
C ASP A 318 -1.62 -3.31 29.04
N ARG A 319 -1.93 -3.86 30.21
CA ARG A 319 -1.47 -5.19 30.61
C ARG A 319 -2.33 -6.28 29.96
N PRO A 320 -1.81 -7.52 29.82
CA PRO A 320 -2.56 -8.61 29.22
C PRO A 320 -3.96 -8.86 29.80
N GLY A 321 -4.17 -8.63 31.09
CA GLY A 321 -5.46 -8.81 31.75
C GLY A 321 -6.53 -7.74 31.42
N SER A 322 -6.19 -6.73 30.60
CA SER A 322 -7.11 -5.66 30.18
C SER A 322 -7.83 -5.96 28.86
N PHE A 323 -7.64 -7.17 28.27
CA PHE A 323 -8.14 -7.56 26.96
C PHE A 323 -9.21 -8.64 27.04
#